data_1e5d0b43d80c9b7b7b26c6810d041f7c
#
_entry.id   1e5d0b43d80c9b7b7b26c6810d041f7c
#
_cell.length_a   1.000
_cell.length_b   1.000
_cell.length_c   1.000
_cell.angle_alpha   90.00
_cell.angle_beta   90.00
_cell.angle_gamma   90.00
#
_symmetry.space_group_name_H-M   'P 1'
#
loop_
_entity.id
_entity.type
_entity.pdbx_description
1 polymer ?
#
loop_
_entity_poly.entity_id
_entity_poly.type
_entity_poly.pdbx_seq_one_letter_code
_entity_poly.pdbx_strand_id
1 'polypeptide(L)'
;YPQQIGLMAFLELLLRLWNLTGLSAPAWHFVKLVYVCLLCVAVLFQYRSLRYLWPDDWEPVSCCYLILVCCNLPMILYSSFVYGEIPSFAMLSVGLFLLLKLLADCIPAHSVETTSPDGTHVVGTSHALSAVTVFTALGSILFLTLSVMLRKNSLILIIAVLLVLFFEALRPGRSGRACIGLMAMAVCLTITSVGVLPLVQKCYEKKAGNTLSSGVTAMSYFDMGMQESSRGCGWYNGFNIDTYDAAGMNSDAANAISRAAINERIAYFREHPGYAVNFYLHKHLSQWADGTYASRQATLATYGGRSDFLKE
;
A
#
# COMPACT_ATOMS: atom_id res chain seq x y z
N TYR A 1 10.77 0.33 16.05
CA TYR A 1 10.40 -0.99 15.48
C TYR A 1 10.86 -1.05 14.02
N PRO A 2 11.85 -1.89 13.67
CA PRO A 2 12.45 -1.94 12.33
C PRO A 2 11.47 -2.25 11.20
N GLN A 3 10.34 -2.91 11.49
CA GLN A 3 9.31 -3.19 10.49
C GLN A 3 8.65 -1.93 9.89
N GLN A 4 8.82 -0.77 10.50
CA GLN A 4 8.30 0.51 10.03
C GLN A 4 9.41 1.48 9.56
N ILE A 5 10.59 0.96 9.25
CA ILE A 5 11.77 1.77 8.93
C ILE A 5 11.53 2.72 7.74
N GLY A 6 10.72 2.31 6.76
CA GLY A 6 10.37 3.16 5.63
C GLY A 6 9.51 4.36 6.04
N LEU A 7 8.54 4.16 6.94
CA LEU A 7 7.76 5.25 7.52
C LEU A 7 8.65 6.19 8.35
N MET A 8 9.58 5.63 9.13
CA MET A 8 10.54 6.44 9.90
C MET A 8 11.40 7.32 8.99
N ALA A 9 11.89 6.77 7.87
CA ALA A 9 12.65 7.53 6.88
C ALA A 9 11.82 8.67 6.27
N PHE A 10 10.56 8.42 5.96
CA PHE A 10 9.64 9.44 5.46
C PHE A 10 9.38 10.55 6.49
N LEU A 11 9.11 10.17 7.74
CA LEU A 11 8.90 11.14 8.82
C LEU A 11 10.17 11.95 9.12
N GLU A 12 11.35 11.31 9.11
CA GLU A 12 12.64 12.01 9.24
C GLU A 12 12.80 13.07 8.13
N LEU A 13 12.46 12.72 6.88
CA LEU A 13 12.47 13.68 5.78
C LEU A 13 11.55 14.86 6.05
N LEU A 14 10.31 14.62 6.47
CA LEU A 14 9.34 15.69 6.79
C LEU A 14 9.83 16.59 7.92
N LEU A 15 10.40 16.01 8.98
CA LEU A 15 10.94 16.78 10.10
C LEU A 15 12.17 17.60 9.69
N ARG A 16 13.01 17.07 8.82
CA ARG A 16 14.12 17.85 8.26
C ARG A 16 13.62 19.04 7.44
N LEU A 17 12.62 18.82 6.57
CA LEU A 17 12.00 19.90 5.80
C LEU A 17 11.35 20.94 6.72
N TRP A 18 10.68 20.50 7.78
CA TRP A 18 10.12 21.40 8.78
C TRP A 18 11.19 22.27 9.44
N ASN A 19 12.30 21.69 9.87
CA ASN A 19 13.38 22.40 10.51
C ASN A 19 14.03 23.47 9.60
N LEU A 20 13.99 23.26 8.26
CA LEU A 20 14.47 24.27 7.30
C LEU A 20 13.56 25.51 7.24
N THR A 21 12.30 25.41 7.65
CA THR A 21 11.38 26.57 7.66
C THR A 21 11.68 27.58 8.75
N GLY A 22 12.37 27.17 9.83
CA GLY A 22 12.64 28.00 11.01
C GLY A 22 11.41 28.38 11.84
N LEU A 23 10.25 27.79 11.56
CA LEU A 23 9.01 28.08 12.29
C LEU A 23 9.02 27.45 13.68
N SER A 24 8.50 28.18 14.67
CA SER A 24 8.43 27.76 16.07
C SER A 24 7.19 26.89 16.39
N ALA A 25 6.28 26.71 15.42
CA ALA A 25 5.09 25.88 15.61
C ALA A 25 5.45 24.39 15.77
N PRO A 26 4.62 23.57 16.44
CA PRO A 26 4.90 22.15 16.61
C PRO A 26 4.93 21.40 15.27
N ALA A 27 6.00 20.66 15.00
CA ALA A 27 6.23 19.92 13.73
C ALA A 27 5.09 18.95 13.38
N TRP A 28 4.38 18.42 14.35
CA TRP A 28 3.29 17.48 14.10
C TRP A 28 2.08 18.11 13.37
N HIS A 29 1.87 19.44 13.47
CA HIS A 29 0.87 20.13 12.64
C HIS A 29 1.25 20.11 11.16
N PHE A 30 2.53 20.32 10.88
CA PHE A 30 3.05 20.21 9.52
C PHE A 30 2.89 18.79 8.96
N VAL A 31 3.23 17.77 9.75
CA VAL A 31 3.06 16.37 9.34
C VAL A 31 1.60 16.08 9.00
N LYS A 32 0.65 16.51 9.84
CA LYS A 32 -0.79 16.33 9.58
C LYS A 32 -1.26 17.08 8.33
N LEU A 33 -0.78 18.29 8.11
CA LEU A 33 -1.08 19.03 6.87
C LEU A 33 -0.60 18.28 5.65
N VAL A 34 0.63 17.73 5.68
CA VAL A 34 1.16 16.89 4.60
C VAL A 34 0.29 15.65 4.38
N TYR A 35 -0.21 15.01 5.45
CA TYR A 35 -1.11 13.85 5.32
C TYR A 35 -2.43 14.21 4.63
N VAL A 36 -3.02 15.35 4.97
CA VAL A 36 -4.22 15.85 4.28
C VAL A 36 -3.92 16.13 2.80
N CYS A 37 -2.80 16.78 2.50
CA CYS A 37 -2.39 17.02 1.12
C CYS A 37 -2.18 15.70 0.35
N LEU A 38 -1.54 14.70 0.97
CA LEU A 38 -1.35 13.39 0.37
C LEU A 38 -2.68 12.67 0.12
N LEU A 39 -3.65 12.80 1.01
CA LEU A 39 -4.99 12.28 0.80
C LEU A 39 -5.67 12.94 -0.42
N CYS A 40 -5.57 14.26 -0.54
CA CYS A 40 -6.07 14.99 -1.71
C CYS A 40 -5.38 14.53 -3.01
N VAL A 41 -4.06 14.29 -2.96
CA VAL A 41 -3.30 13.74 -4.09
C VAL A 41 -3.82 12.35 -4.46
N ALA A 42 -4.05 11.46 -3.47
CA ALA A 42 -4.60 10.13 -3.72
C ALA A 42 -5.95 10.21 -4.45
N VAL A 43 -6.88 11.01 -3.91
CA VAL A 43 -8.22 11.20 -4.50
C VAL A 43 -8.14 11.74 -5.93
N LEU A 44 -7.29 12.75 -6.16
CA LEU A 44 -7.10 13.35 -7.49
C LEU A 44 -6.61 12.32 -8.50
N PHE A 45 -5.59 11.52 -8.16
CA PHE A 45 -5.04 10.53 -9.09
C PHE A 45 -5.95 9.34 -9.29
N GLN A 46 -6.72 8.92 -8.29
CA GLN A 46 -7.78 7.92 -8.45
C GLN A 46 -8.89 8.43 -9.37
N TYR A 47 -9.38 9.65 -9.14
CA TYR A 47 -10.35 10.29 -10.01
C TYR A 47 -9.88 10.31 -11.48
N ARG A 48 -8.63 10.70 -11.72
CA ARG A 48 -8.04 10.68 -13.07
C ARG A 48 -7.87 9.28 -13.64
N SER A 49 -7.65 8.28 -12.81
CA SER A 49 -7.53 6.87 -13.22
C SER A 49 -8.83 6.32 -13.78
N LEU A 50 -9.97 6.79 -13.28
CA LEU A 50 -11.30 6.34 -13.74
C LEU A 50 -11.49 6.59 -15.24
N ARG A 51 -10.89 7.64 -15.78
CA ARG A 51 -10.97 7.96 -17.21
C ARG A 51 -10.33 6.89 -18.09
N TYR A 52 -9.31 6.18 -17.59
CA TYR A 52 -8.68 5.08 -18.31
C TYR A 52 -9.42 3.76 -18.14
N LEU A 53 -10.10 3.57 -17.00
CA LEU A 53 -10.83 2.35 -16.68
C LEU A 53 -12.23 2.33 -17.29
N TRP A 54 -12.89 3.49 -17.37
CA TRP A 54 -14.24 3.67 -17.91
C TRP A 54 -14.28 4.88 -18.84
N PRO A 55 -13.67 4.79 -20.05
CA PRO A 55 -13.57 5.93 -20.94
C PRO A 55 -14.94 6.45 -21.42
N ASP A 56 -15.90 5.55 -21.66
CA ASP A 56 -17.22 5.90 -22.17
C ASP A 56 -18.17 6.41 -21.06
N ASP A 57 -18.06 5.87 -19.86
CA ASP A 57 -18.91 6.16 -18.69
C ASP A 57 -18.19 6.94 -17.59
N TRP A 58 -17.09 7.63 -17.91
CA TRP A 58 -16.24 8.23 -16.88
C TRP A 58 -16.94 9.31 -16.07
N GLU A 59 -17.87 10.07 -16.65
CA GLU A 59 -18.59 11.16 -15.95
C GLU A 59 -19.49 10.63 -14.83
N PRO A 60 -20.45 9.70 -15.07
CA PRO A 60 -21.27 9.16 -14.00
C PRO A 60 -20.44 8.36 -12.97
N VAL A 61 -19.44 7.59 -13.41
CA VAL A 61 -18.56 6.84 -12.52
C VAL A 61 -17.74 7.76 -11.63
N SER A 62 -17.20 8.85 -12.18
CA SER A 62 -16.44 9.81 -11.40
C SER A 62 -17.30 10.61 -10.42
N CYS A 63 -18.54 10.92 -10.78
CA CYS A 63 -19.50 11.54 -9.86
C CYS A 63 -19.81 10.61 -8.67
N CYS A 64 -20.13 9.34 -8.94
CA CYS A 64 -20.33 8.34 -7.90
C CYS A 64 -19.09 8.18 -7.01
N TYR A 65 -17.89 8.14 -7.62
CA TYR A 65 -16.64 8.06 -6.88
C TYR A 65 -16.46 9.24 -5.92
N LEU A 66 -16.67 10.48 -6.37
CA LEU A 66 -16.55 11.68 -5.54
C LEU A 66 -17.54 11.65 -4.37
N ILE A 67 -18.79 11.25 -4.60
CA ILE A 67 -19.78 11.09 -3.54
C ILE A 67 -19.28 10.06 -2.51
N LEU A 68 -18.82 8.88 -2.96
CA LEU A 68 -18.32 7.83 -2.06
C LEU A 68 -17.10 8.29 -1.25
N VAL A 69 -16.17 9.04 -1.87
CA VAL A 69 -15.00 9.57 -1.17
C VAL A 69 -15.38 10.63 -0.14
N CYS A 70 -16.29 11.55 -0.49
CA CYS A 70 -16.77 12.58 0.44
C CYS A 70 -17.53 11.95 1.63
N CYS A 71 -18.23 10.84 1.41
CA CYS A 71 -18.94 10.11 2.46
C CYS A 71 -18.05 9.12 3.25
N ASN A 72 -16.79 8.92 2.81
CA ASN A 72 -15.87 8.00 3.47
C ASN A 72 -15.21 8.65 4.69
N LEU A 73 -16.00 8.81 5.75
CA LEU A 73 -15.54 9.37 7.02
C LEU A 73 -14.30 8.66 7.59
N PRO A 74 -14.18 7.32 7.58
CA PRO A 74 -12.98 6.63 8.03
C PRO A 74 -11.70 7.12 7.35
N MET A 75 -11.72 7.30 6.04
CA MET A 75 -10.56 7.76 5.26
C MET A 75 -10.15 9.19 5.67
N ILE A 76 -11.13 10.06 5.92
CA ILE A 76 -10.89 11.44 6.39
C ILE A 76 -10.29 11.41 7.79
N LEU A 77 -10.82 10.61 8.71
CA LEU A 77 -10.32 10.48 10.08
C LEU A 77 -8.90 9.90 10.12
N TYR A 78 -8.57 8.96 9.23
CA TYR A 78 -7.22 8.42 9.14
C TYR A 78 -6.15 9.45 8.77
N SER A 79 -6.52 10.58 8.13
CA SER A 79 -5.57 11.66 7.83
C SER A 79 -4.98 12.30 9.09
N SER A 80 -5.67 12.18 10.23
CA SER A 80 -5.18 12.67 11.52
C SER A 80 -4.25 11.68 12.24
N PHE A 81 -4.22 10.43 11.80
CA PHE A 81 -3.42 9.36 12.38
C PHE A 81 -2.10 9.21 11.63
N VAL A 82 -0.98 9.57 12.28
CA VAL A 82 0.35 9.57 11.66
C VAL A 82 0.87 8.13 11.58
N TYR A 83 0.51 7.45 10.50
CA TYR A 83 0.94 6.08 10.17
C TYR A 83 1.19 5.93 8.67
N GLY A 84 1.57 4.74 8.20
CA GLY A 84 1.98 4.52 6.81
C GLY A 84 0.87 4.47 5.78
N GLU A 85 -0.42 4.39 6.18
CA GLU A 85 -1.56 4.17 5.29
C GLU A 85 -1.74 5.30 4.27
N ILE A 86 -1.92 6.54 4.75
CA ILE A 86 -2.22 7.68 3.87
C ILE A 86 -1.06 7.98 2.89
N PRO A 87 0.20 8.09 3.34
CA PRO A 87 1.28 8.34 2.39
C PRO A 87 1.50 7.17 1.43
N SER A 88 1.36 5.91 1.88
CA SER A 88 1.42 4.74 1.00
C SER A 88 0.30 4.76 -0.04
N PHE A 89 -0.92 5.08 0.37
CA PHE A 89 -2.08 5.16 -0.50
C PHE A 89 -1.94 6.25 -1.57
N ALA A 90 -1.36 7.41 -1.20
CA ALA A 90 -1.07 8.47 -2.16
C ALA A 90 -0.05 8.02 -3.21
N MET A 91 1.07 7.44 -2.77
CA MET A 91 2.10 6.91 -3.69
C MET A 91 1.53 5.83 -4.60
N LEU A 92 0.74 4.91 -4.04
CA LEU A 92 0.06 3.86 -4.80
C LEU A 92 -0.85 4.44 -5.88
N SER A 93 -1.68 5.44 -5.53
CA SER A 93 -2.63 6.07 -6.47
C SER A 93 -1.91 6.76 -7.62
N VAL A 94 -0.81 7.48 -7.34
CA VAL A 94 0.04 8.09 -8.39
C VAL A 94 0.66 7.02 -9.27
N GLY A 95 1.25 5.98 -8.67
CA GLY A 95 1.91 4.89 -9.39
C GLY A 95 0.95 4.13 -10.31
N LEU A 96 -0.27 3.82 -9.83
CA LEU A 96 -1.31 3.16 -10.62
C LEU A 96 -1.83 4.06 -11.75
N PHE A 97 -2.02 5.35 -11.50
CA PHE A 97 -2.40 6.29 -12.57
C PHE A 97 -1.36 6.31 -13.69
N LEU A 98 -0.07 6.39 -13.36
CA LEU A 98 1.01 6.39 -14.35
C LEU A 98 1.06 5.05 -15.10
N LEU A 99 0.80 3.93 -14.43
CA LEU A 99 0.70 2.62 -15.06
C LEU A 99 -0.48 2.55 -16.03
N LEU A 100 -1.67 2.97 -15.62
CA LEU A 100 -2.85 2.98 -16.49
C LEU A 100 -2.65 3.88 -17.71
N LYS A 101 -2.06 5.05 -17.51
CA LYS A 101 -1.67 5.94 -18.61
C LYS A 101 -0.69 5.23 -19.57
N LEU A 102 0.36 4.60 -19.04
CA LEU A 102 1.34 3.87 -19.84
C LEU A 102 0.67 2.76 -20.66
N LEU A 103 -0.21 1.98 -20.03
CA LEU A 103 -0.93 0.89 -20.70
C LEU A 103 -1.86 1.42 -21.79
N ALA A 104 -2.55 2.53 -21.56
CA ALA A 104 -3.40 3.17 -22.55
C ALA A 104 -2.59 3.72 -23.73
N ASP A 105 -1.44 4.37 -23.47
CA ASP A 105 -0.56 4.91 -24.51
C ASP A 105 0.12 3.77 -25.32
N CYS A 106 0.32 2.60 -24.73
CA CYS A 106 0.90 1.41 -25.38
C CYS A 106 -0.13 0.54 -26.09
N ILE A 107 -1.44 0.73 -25.86
CA ILE A 107 -2.49 0.08 -26.63
C ILE A 107 -2.66 0.91 -27.90
N PRO A 108 -2.31 0.41 -29.11
CA PRO A 108 -2.66 1.11 -30.33
C PRO A 108 -4.19 1.28 -30.30
N ALA A 109 -4.65 2.51 -30.37
CA ALA A 109 -6.03 2.76 -30.74
C ALA A 109 -6.31 1.85 -31.93
N HIS A 110 -7.41 1.08 -31.88
CA HIS A 110 -7.83 0.26 -33.02
C HIS A 110 -7.58 1.10 -34.27
N SER A 111 -6.66 0.62 -35.12
CA SER A 111 -6.47 1.24 -36.41
C SER A 111 -7.83 1.17 -37.10
N VAL A 112 -8.56 2.28 -37.03
CA VAL A 112 -9.61 2.55 -37.99
C VAL A 112 -8.84 2.52 -39.30
N GLU A 113 -9.02 1.45 -40.05
CA GLU A 113 -8.59 1.37 -41.44
C GLU A 113 -9.31 2.52 -42.18
N THR A 114 -8.75 3.71 -42.12
CA THR A 114 -9.07 4.74 -43.05
C THR A 114 -8.37 4.37 -44.33
N THR A 115 -9.08 3.63 -45.17
CA THR A 115 -8.73 3.44 -46.58
C THR A 115 -8.70 4.85 -47.20
N SER A 116 -7.48 5.35 -47.37
CA SER A 116 -7.27 6.55 -48.16
C SER A 116 -7.78 6.27 -49.58
N PRO A 117 -8.43 7.24 -50.28
CA PRO A 117 -8.96 7.02 -51.62
C PRO A 117 -7.91 6.58 -52.64
N ASP A 118 -6.63 6.69 -52.33
CA ASP A 118 -5.48 6.36 -53.19
C ASP A 118 -4.87 5.00 -52.98
N GLY A 119 -5.47 4.08 -52.19
CA GLY A 119 -4.99 2.68 -52.07
C GLY A 119 -3.63 2.50 -51.40
N THR A 120 -3.04 3.54 -50.82
CA THR A 120 -1.77 3.41 -50.06
C THR A 120 -2.04 2.96 -48.62
N HIS A 121 -1.62 1.74 -48.32
CA HIS A 121 -1.57 1.24 -46.95
C HIS A 121 -0.54 2.05 -46.16
N VAL A 122 -0.99 3.01 -45.37
CA VAL A 122 -0.14 3.64 -44.35
C VAL A 122 -0.03 2.68 -43.21
N VAL A 123 1.00 1.84 -43.28
CA VAL A 123 1.41 0.96 -42.17
C VAL A 123 1.78 1.83 -40.97
N GLY A 124 1.09 1.53 -39.88
CA GLY A 124 1.13 2.25 -38.63
C GLY A 124 2.52 2.69 -38.18
N THR A 125 2.59 3.91 -37.72
CA THR A 125 3.73 4.52 -37.06
C THR A 125 4.25 3.62 -35.96
N SER A 126 5.48 3.13 -36.13
CA SER A 126 6.25 2.49 -35.05
C SER A 126 6.40 3.55 -33.96
N HIS A 127 5.65 3.43 -32.86
CA HIS A 127 5.87 4.25 -31.68
C HIS A 127 7.28 3.91 -31.16
N ALA A 128 8.26 4.71 -31.57
CA ALA A 128 9.56 4.74 -30.94
C ALA A 128 9.28 4.99 -29.44
N LEU A 129 10.00 4.30 -28.55
CA LEU A 129 9.92 4.54 -27.11
C LEU A 129 10.20 6.03 -26.87
N SER A 130 9.13 6.81 -26.70
CA SER A 130 9.29 8.24 -26.48
C SER A 130 9.91 8.44 -25.10
N ALA A 131 10.71 9.49 -24.92
CA ALA A 131 11.25 9.83 -23.59
C ALA A 131 10.11 9.92 -22.55
N VAL A 132 8.93 10.41 -22.94
CA VAL A 132 7.72 10.50 -22.10
C VAL A 132 7.28 9.11 -21.62
N THR A 133 7.26 8.09 -22.49
CA THR A 133 6.90 6.71 -22.12
C THR A 133 7.86 6.15 -21.08
N VAL A 134 9.16 6.37 -21.26
CA VAL A 134 10.19 5.91 -20.30
C VAL A 134 10.03 6.62 -18.96
N PHE A 135 9.86 7.95 -18.94
CA PHE A 135 9.65 8.70 -17.69
C PHE A 135 8.36 8.29 -16.98
N THR A 136 7.29 8.00 -17.72
CA THR A 136 6.03 7.51 -17.13
C THR A 136 6.21 6.14 -16.49
N ALA A 137 6.92 5.21 -17.15
CA ALA A 137 7.24 3.90 -16.60
C ALA A 137 8.11 3.99 -15.34
N LEU A 138 9.19 4.77 -15.39
CA LEU A 138 10.08 5.00 -14.23
C LEU A 138 9.34 5.66 -13.08
N GLY A 139 8.49 6.65 -13.35
CA GLY A 139 7.63 7.28 -12.36
C GLY A 139 6.68 6.29 -11.71
N SER A 140 6.03 5.43 -12.49
CA SER A 140 5.17 4.37 -11.97
C SER A 140 5.92 3.42 -11.04
N ILE A 141 7.09 2.91 -11.47
CA ILE A 141 7.95 2.04 -10.65
C ILE A 141 8.33 2.74 -9.34
N LEU A 142 8.79 4.00 -9.42
CA LEU A 142 9.19 4.78 -8.25
C LEU A 142 8.05 4.91 -7.24
N PHE A 143 6.88 5.37 -7.66
CA PHE A 143 5.76 5.60 -6.76
C PHE A 143 5.18 4.30 -6.20
N LEU A 144 5.10 3.24 -6.98
CA LEU A 144 4.70 1.91 -6.50
C LEU A 144 5.71 1.35 -5.49
N THR A 145 7.00 1.50 -5.72
CA THR A 145 8.05 1.12 -4.77
C THR A 145 7.99 1.93 -3.47
N LEU A 146 7.77 3.24 -3.56
CA LEU A 146 7.60 4.10 -2.38
C LEU A 146 6.37 3.70 -1.57
N SER A 147 5.29 3.23 -2.21
CA SER A 147 4.12 2.73 -1.48
C SER A 147 4.46 1.52 -0.62
N VAL A 148 5.27 0.58 -1.14
CA VAL A 148 5.76 -0.60 -0.38
C VAL A 148 6.70 -0.18 0.75
N MET A 149 7.58 0.77 0.49
CA MET A 149 8.49 1.31 1.51
C MET A 149 7.71 1.87 2.71
N LEU A 150 6.63 2.60 2.46
CA LEU A 150 5.79 3.21 3.50
C LEU A 150 4.89 2.21 4.20
N ARG A 151 4.40 1.19 3.45
CA ARG A 151 3.51 0.15 3.98
C ARG A 151 3.70 -1.17 3.26
N LYS A 152 4.21 -2.19 3.97
CA LYS A 152 4.47 -3.53 3.39
C LYS A 152 3.23 -4.19 2.77
N ASN A 153 2.03 -3.88 3.28
CA ASN A 153 0.77 -4.43 2.76
C ASN A 153 0.52 -4.04 1.30
N SER A 154 1.12 -2.96 0.80
CA SER A 154 1.06 -2.58 -0.61
C SER A 154 1.65 -3.64 -1.55
N LEU A 155 2.47 -4.58 -1.05
CA LEU A 155 2.94 -5.72 -1.83
C LEU A 155 1.81 -6.55 -2.43
N ILE A 156 0.65 -6.64 -1.78
CA ILE A 156 -0.53 -7.34 -2.32
C ILE A 156 -0.96 -6.72 -3.66
N LEU A 157 -1.00 -5.38 -3.71
CA LEU A 157 -1.31 -4.66 -4.94
C LEU A 157 -0.19 -4.74 -5.97
N ILE A 158 1.07 -4.77 -5.55
CA ILE A 158 2.18 -4.99 -6.47
C ILE A 158 2.06 -6.36 -7.16
N ILE A 159 1.70 -7.42 -6.43
CA ILE A 159 1.44 -8.73 -7.02
C ILE A 159 0.33 -8.64 -8.08
N ALA A 160 -0.77 -7.94 -7.81
CA ALA A 160 -1.84 -7.73 -8.79
C ALA A 160 -1.33 -6.96 -10.02
N VAL A 161 -0.53 -5.90 -9.82
CA VAL A 161 0.11 -5.14 -10.91
C VAL A 161 1.01 -6.04 -11.77
N LEU A 162 1.82 -6.90 -11.14
CA LEU A 162 2.69 -7.83 -11.85
C LEU A 162 1.89 -8.82 -12.70
N LEU A 163 0.76 -9.32 -12.18
CA LEU A 163 -0.15 -10.18 -12.95
C LEU A 163 -0.74 -9.42 -14.16
N VAL A 164 -1.18 -8.18 -13.97
CA VAL A 164 -1.69 -7.35 -15.08
C VAL A 164 -0.60 -7.13 -16.12
N LEU A 165 0.62 -6.75 -15.73
CA LEU A 165 1.73 -6.56 -16.66
C LEU A 165 2.06 -7.86 -17.42
N PHE A 166 2.04 -9.00 -16.75
CA PHE A 166 2.27 -10.31 -17.36
C PHE A 166 1.20 -10.64 -18.39
N PHE A 167 -0.09 -10.56 -18.05
CA PHE A 167 -1.16 -10.83 -18.99
C PHE A 167 -1.20 -9.84 -20.16
N GLU A 168 -0.94 -8.56 -19.90
CA GLU A 168 -0.84 -7.55 -20.95
C GLU A 168 0.38 -7.80 -21.87
N ALA A 169 1.48 -8.32 -21.38
CA ALA A 169 2.62 -8.70 -22.22
C ALA A 169 2.31 -9.91 -23.12
N LEU A 170 1.46 -10.82 -22.67
CA LEU A 170 1.03 -12.01 -23.44
C LEU A 170 -0.15 -11.76 -24.38
N ARG A 171 -0.72 -10.55 -24.37
CA ARG A 171 -1.91 -10.23 -25.16
C ARG A 171 -1.63 -10.36 -26.66
N PRO A 172 -2.47 -11.10 -27.42
CA PRO A 172 -2.33 -11.25 -28.87
C PRO A 172 -2.33 -9.89 -29.59
N GLY A 173 -1.50 -9.76 -30.64
CA GLY A 173 -1.40 -8.55 -31.45
C GLY A 173 -0.48 -7.44 -30.87
N ARG A 174 0.13 -7.66 -29.72
CA ARG A 174 1.09 -6.70 -29.16
C ARG A 174 2.47 -6.84 -29.83
N SER A 175 3.14 -5.72 -30.08
CA SER A 175 4.50 -5.74 -30.63
C SER A 175 5.50 -6.36 -29.66
N GLY A 176 6.49 -7.09 -30.16
CA GLY A 176 7.55 -7.70 -29.34
C GLY A 176 8.29 -6.68 -28.46
N ARG A 177 8.48 -5.44 -28.95
CA ARG A 177 9.10 -4.35 -28.16
C ARG A 177 8.25 -3.96 -26.97
N ALA A 178 6.94 -3.88 -27.13
CA ALA A 178 6.02 -3.58 -26.03
C ALA A 178 5.99 -4.72 -25.00
N CYS A 179 5.99 -5.99 -25.44
CA CYS A 179 6.10 -7.15 -24.56
C CYS A 179 7.37 -7.09 -23.70
N ILE A 180 8.52 -6.85 -24.35
CA ILE A 180 9.82 -6.73 -23.64
C ILE A 180 9.78 -5.56 -22.65
N GLY A 181 9.22 -4.41 -23.02
CA GLY A 181 9.09 -3.24 -22.14
C GLY A 181 8.25 -3.52 -20.89
N LEU A 182 7.10 -4.19 -21.05
CA LEU A 182 6.22 -4.56 -19.92
C LEU A 182 6.89 -5.59 -19.01
N MET A 183 7.58 -6.58 -19.58
CA MET A 183 8.32 -7.57 -18.78
C MET A 183 9.50 -6.93 -18.05
N ALA A 184 10.25 -6.05 -18.69
CA ALA A 184 11.33 -5.30 -18.05
C ALA A 184 10.79 -4.43 -16.90
N MET A 185 9.66 -3.77 -17.09
CA MET A 185 8.99 -3.02 -16.03
C MET A 185 8.59 -3.93 -14.86
N ALA A 186 8.03 -5.12 -15.12
CA ALA A 186 7.67 -6.07 -14.08
C ALA A 186 8.89 -6.54 -13.27
N VAL A 187 10.00 -6.84 -13.95
CA VAL A 187 11.27 -7.23 -13.31
C VAL A 187 11.82 -6.07 -12.45
N CYS A 188 11.88 -4.86 -12.99
CA CYS A 188 12.36 -3.69 -12.25
C CYS A 188 11.46 -3.42 -11.02
N LEU A 189 10.14 -3.48 -11.17
CA LEU A 189 9.20 -3.28 -10.06
C LEU A 189 9.40 -4.34 -8.98
N THR A 190 9.60 -5.60 -9.36
CA THR A 190 9.88 -6.69 -8.40
C THR A 190 11.16 -6.42 -7.63
N ILE A 191 12.26 -6.14 -8.32
CA ILE A 191 13.57 -5.89 -7.70
C ILE A 191 13.50 -4.70 -6.75
N THR A 192 12.91 -3.58 -7.18
CA THR A 192 12.82 -2.37 -6.34
C THR A 192 11.88 -2.56 -5.16
N SER A 193 10.74 -3.20 -5.34
CA SER A 193 9.77 -3.44 -4.25
C SER A 193 10.31 -4.38 -3.17
N VAL A 194 11.07 -5.40 -3.55
CA VAL A 194 11.71 -6.33 -2.59
C VAL A 194 12.94 -5.68 -1.96
N GLY A 195 13.71 -4.91 -2.74
CA GLY A 195 15.00 -4.34 -2.32
C GLY A 195 14.91 -3.06 -1.51
N VAL A 196 13.81 -2.29 -1.60
CA VAL A 196 13.73 -0.95 -1.00
C VAL A 196 13.87 -0.97 0.52
N LEU A 197 13.19 -1.87 1.22
CA LEU A 197 13.24 -1.95 2.68
C LEU A 197 14.61 -2.40 3.22
N PRO A 198 15.22 -3.49 2.69
CA PRO A 198 16.60 -3.84 3.04
C PRO A 198 17.60 -2.72 2.76
N LEU A 199 17.43 -1.98 1.66
CA LEU A 199 18.30 -0.85 1.34
C LEU A 199 18.17 0.25 2.38
N VAL A 200 16.96 0.67 2.74
CA VAL A 200 16.70 1.68 3.78
C VAL A 200 17.28 1.20 5.11
N GLN A 201 17.08 -0.07 5.48
CA GLN A 201 17.63 -0.65 6.71
C GLN A 201 19.15 -0.54 6.74
N LYS A 202 19.86 -0.96 5.68
CA LYS A 202 21.31 -0.84 5.58
C LYS A 202 21.82 0.60 5.70
N CYS A 203 21.08 1.58 5.13
CA CYS A 203 21.41 2.98 5.28
C CYS A 203 21.35 3.44 6.74
N TYR A 204 20.32 2.99 7.49
CA TYR A 204 20.19 3.31 8.92
C TYR A 204 21.22 2.57 9.77
N GLU A 205 21.51 1.30 9.49
CA GLU A 205 22.57 0.53 10.15
C GLU A 205 23.94 1.22 9.99
N LYS A 206 24.26 1.64 8.77
CA LYS A 206 25.50 2.41 8.51
C LYS A 206 25.53 3.73 9.28
N LYS A 207 24.40 4.43 9.39
CA LYS A 207 24.30 5.70 10.13
C LYS A 207 24.39 5.49 11.64
N ALA A 208 23.84 4.39 12.16
CA ALA A 208 23.84 4.05 13.59
C ALA A 208 25.12 3.36 14.05
N GLY A 209 25.93 2.82 13.13
CA GLY A 209 27.13 2.03 13.45
C GLY A 209 26.83 0.64 14.02
N ASN A 210 25.57 0.21 14.02
CA ASN A 210 25.10 -1.06 14.58
C ASN A 210 24.11 -1.73 13.63
N THR A 211 24.07 -3.08 13.69
CA THR A 211 23.02 -3.84 12.99
C THR A 211 21.66 -3.67 13.69
N LEU A 212 20.63 -3.47 12.90
CA LEU A 212 19.26 -3.38 13.41
C LEU A 212 18.66 -4.78 13.52
N SER A 213 17.99 -5.09 14.64
CA SER A 213 17.19 -6.30 14.78
C SER A 213 16.10 -6.35 13.70
N SER A 214 15.68 -7.57 13.33
CA SER A 214 14.53 -7.75 12.41
C SER A 214 13.21 -7.26 13.02
N GLY A 215 13.19 -6.95 14.32
CA GLY A 215 12.02 -6.48 15.05
C GLY A 215 11.00 -7.58 15.31
N VAL A 216 9.78 -7.18 15.61
CA VAL A 216 8.65 -8.10 15.81
C VAL A 216 8.40 -8.90 14.54
N THR A 217 8.41 -10.22 14.65
CA THR A 217 8.40 -11.14 13.51
C THR A 217 7.00 -11.34 12.95
N ALA A 218 6.91 -11.72 11.67
CA ALA A 218 5.64 -12.08 11.05
C ALA A 218 4.96 -13.26 11.74
N MET A 219 5.76 -14.19 12.32
CA MET A 219 5.26 -15.34 13.05
C MET A 219 4.51 -14.91 14.32
N SER A 220 5.01 -13.90 15.05
CA SER A 220 4.32 -13.36 16.24
C SER A 220 3.00 -12.67 15.90
N TYR A 221 2.92 -12.03 14.74
CA TYR A 221 1.64 -11.48 14.22
C TYR A 221 0.66 -12.60 13.82
N PHE A 222 1.17 -13.66 13.21
CA PHE A 222 0.34 -14.80 12.81
C PHE A 222 -0.24 -15.51 14.04
N ASP A 223 0.58 -15.77 15.06
CA ASP A 223 0.16 -16.34 16.35
C ASP A 223 -0.91 -15.46 17.01
N MET A 224 -0.64 -14.15 17.17
CA MET A 224 -1.61 -13.20 17.71
C MET A 224 -2.97 -13.28 16.97
N GLY A 225 -2.92 -13.47 15.65
CA GLY A 225 -4.11 -13.64 14.83
C GLY A 225 -4.89 -14.93 15.06
N MET A 226 -4.35 -15.89 15.82
CA MET A 226 -4.99 -17.15 16.22
C MET A 226 -5.49 -17.14 17.66
N GLN A 227 -5.33 -16.04 18.38
CA GLN A 227 -5.67 -15.91 19.80
C GLN A 227 -6.95 -15.11 20.01
N GLU A 228 -7.53 -15.27 21.19
CA GLU A 228 -8.64 -14.43 21.65
C GLU A 228 -8.13 -13.03 22.03
N SER A 229 -8.99 -12.04 21.87
CA SER A 229 -8.74 -10.67 22.26
C SER A 229 -10.02 -10.08 22.87
N SER A 230 -9.86 -9.08 23.73
CA SER A 230 -10.97 -8.31 24.27
C SER A 230 -11.80 -7.58 23.19
N ARG A 231 -11.24 -7.41 21.98
CA ARG A 231 -11.91 -6.81 20.82
C ARG A 231 -12.59 -7.83 19.90
N GLY A 232 -12.26 -9.11 20.05
CA GLY A 232 -12.77 -10.20 19.22
C GLY A 232 -11.68 -11.20 18.83
N CYS A 233 -12.10 -12.30 18.23
CA CYS A 233 -11.21 -13.39 17.83
C CYS A 233 -10.14 -12.91 16.83
N GLY A 234 -8.86 -13.12 17.15
CA GLY A 234 -7.73 -12.79 16.27
C GLY A 234 -7.44 -11.31 16.08
N TRP A 235 -8.04 -10.43 16.91
CA TRP A 235 -7.69 -9.01 16.94
C TRP A 235 -6.44 -8.76 17.77
N TYR A 236 -5.87 -7.55 17.62
CA TYR A 236 -4.69 -7.13 18.35
C TYR A 236 -4.90 -7.25 19.87
N ASN A 237 -4.03 -8.02 20.53
CA ASN A 237 -4.02 -8.26 21.99
C ASN A 237 -2.66 -7.96 22.65
N GLY A 238 -1.68 -7.45 21.91
CA GLY A 238 -0.35 -7.14 22.41
C GLY A 238 0.66 -8.29 22.32
N PHE A 239 0.22 -9.53 22.13
CA PHE A 239 1.05 -10.72 22.17
C PHE A 239 2.33 -10.63 21.33
N ASN A 240 2.26 -10.03 20.16
CA ASN A 240 3.38 -9.88 19.25
C ASN A 240 4.50 -9.01 19.83
N ILE A 241 4.16 -7.98 20.61
CA ILE A 241 5.13 -7.10 21.29
C ILE A 241 5.61 -7.77 22.54
N ASP A 242 4.70 -8.28 23.36
CA ASP A 242 5.02 -8.94 24.65
C ASP A 242 5.96 -10.12 24.43
N THR A 243 5.73 -10.93 23.38
CA THR A 243 6.61 -12.05 23.01
C THR A 243 7.99 -11.58 22.59
N TYR A 244 8.08 -10.49 21.83
CA TYR A 244 9.35 -9.93 21.39
C TYR A 244 10.16 -9.36 22.55
N ASP A 245 9.50 -8.66 23.47
CA ASP A 245 10.11 -8.10 24.68
C ASP A 245 10.54 -9.23 25.65
N ALA A 246 9.70 -10.24 25.87
CA ALA A 246 10.04 -11.42 26.66
C ALA A 246 11.22 -12.22 26.09
N ALA A 247 11.40 -12.20 24.78
CA ALA A 247 12.56 -12.78 24.09
C ALA A 247 13.84 -11.91 24.16
N GLY A 248 13.86 -10.85 24.96
CA GLY A 248 14.98 -9.92 25.06
C GLY A 248 15.23 -9.15 23.75
N MET A 249 14.18 -8.84 22.99
CA MET A 249 14.23 -8.20 21.65
C MET A 249 14.99 -9.04 20.61
N ASN A 250 15.09 -10.34 20.83
CA ASN A 250 15.69 -11.28 19.89
C ASN A 250 14.61 -11.90 18.99
N SER A 251 14.70 -11.62 17.70
CA SER A 251 13.71 -12.08 16.71
C SER A 251 13.67 -13.60 16.55
N ASP A 252 14.80 -14.30 16.67
CA ASP A 252 14.85 -15.75 16.52
C ASP A 252 14.23 -16.45 17.74
N ALA A 253 14.52 -15.95 18.94
CA ALA A 253 13.89 -16.43 20.17
C ALA A 253 12.37 -16.17 20.17
N ALA A 254 11.93 -14.97 19.74
CA ALA A 254 10.51 -14.65 19.58
C ALA A 254 9.82 -15.57 18.54
N ASN A 255 10.50 -15.91 17.44
CA ASN A 255 10.01 -16.88 16.47
C ASN A 255 9.82 -18.27 17.05
N ALA A 256 10.76 -18.73 17.89
CA ALA A 256 10.66 -20.03 18.53
C ALA A 256 9.45 -20.10 19.47
N ILE A 257 9.25 -19.07 20.30
CA ILE A 257 8.09 -18.94 21.19
C ILE A 257 6.78 -18.95 20.39
N SER A 258 6.69 -18.11 19.36
CA SER A 258 5.47 -18.01 18.53
C SER A 258 5.18 -19.32 17.78
N ARG A 259 6.20 -20.05 17.30
CA ARG A 259 5.99 -21.38 16.67
C ARG A 259 5.44 -22.41 17.64
N ALA A 260 5.92 -22.42 18.89
CA ALA A 260 5.41 -23.33 19.92
C ALA A 260 3.93 -23.01 20.21
N ALA A 261 3.57 -21.73 20.40
CA ALA A 261 2.21 -21.30 20.65
C ALA A 261 1.27 -21.59 19.47
N ILE A 262 1.71 -21.38 18.21
CA ILE A 262 0.95 -21.76 17.02
C ILE A 262 0.66 -23.25 16.98
N ASN A 263 1.66 -24.10 17.26
CA ASN A 263 1.48 -25.55 17.25
C ASN A 263 0.47 -26.01 18.32
N GLU A 264 0.57 -25.43 19.52
CA GLU A 264 -0.40 -25.67 20.59
C GLU A 264 -1.82 -25.23 20.17
N ARG A 265 -1.94 -24.06 19.58
CA ARG A 265 -3.24 -23.54 19.11
C ARG A 265 -3.83 -24.39 17.98
N ILE A 266 -3.01 -24.87 17.05
CA ILE A 266 -3.45 -25.81 16.00
C ILE A 266 -3.92 -27.14 16.60
N ALA A 267 -3.20 -27.69 17.59
CA ALA A 267 -3.63 -28.90 18.29
C ALA A 267 -4.99 -28.69 18.96
N TYR A 268 -5.16 -27.58 19.68
CA TYR A 268 -6.43 -27.23 20.30
C TYR A 268 -7.58 -27.10 19.29
N PHE A 269 -7.37 -26.48 18.15
CA PHE A 269 -8.38 -26.37 17.08
C PHE A 269 -8.74 -27.74 16.49
N ARG A 270 -7.79 -28.68 16.39
CA ARG A 270 -8.07 -30.04 15.91
C ARG A 270 -8.89 -30.83 16.90
N GLU A 271 -8.64 -30.68 18.18
CA GLU A 271 -9.39 -31.33 19.26
C GLU A 271 -10.78 -30.70 19.42
N HIS A 272 -10.94 -29.42 19.07
CA HIS A 272 -12.20 -28.65 19.22
C HIS A 272 -12.65 -28.03 17.90
N PRO A 273 -13.02 -28.82 16.89
CA PRO A 273 -13.32 -28.31 15.54
C PRO A 273 -14.49 -27.34 15.49
N GLY A 274 -15.52 -27.54 16.32
CA GLY A 274 -16.66 -26.61 16.42
C GLY A 274 -16.24 -25.22 16.93
N TYR A 275 -15.34 -25.20 17.90
CA TYR A 275 -14.75 -23.94 18.37
C TYR A 275 -13.88 -23.29 17.30
N ALA A 276 -13.08 -24.06 16.55
CA ALA A 276 -12.24 -23.53 15.48
C ALA A 276 -13.08 -22.83 14.38
N VAL A 277 -14.15 -23.48 13.93
CA VAL A 277 -15.07 -22.91 12.96
C VAL A 277 -15.68 -21.61 13.49
N ASN A 278 -16.17 -21.63 14.73
CA ASN A 278 -16.77 -20.44 15.35
C ASN A 278 -15.76 -19.30 15.51
N PHE A 279 -14.53 -19.60 15.93
CA PHE A 279 -13.45 -18.63 16.04
C PHE A 279 -13.17 -17.91 14.72
N TYR A 280 -12.96 -18.68 13.64
CA TYR A 280 -12.65 -18.09 12.33
C TYR A 280 -13.86 -17.39 11.70
N LEU A 281 -15.09 -17.88 11.95
CA LEU A 281 -16.30 -17.19 11.52
C LEU A 281 -16.43 -15.82 12.21
N HIS A 282 -16.27 -15.77 13.53
CA HIS A 282 -16.30 -14.51 14.28
C HIS A 282 -15.16 -13.57 13.89
N LYS A 283 -13.95 -14.09 13.68
CA LYS A 283 -12.82 -13.31 13.18
C LYS A 283 -13.14 -12.70 11.80
N HIS A 284 -13.71 -13.48 10.89
CA HIS A 284 -14.08 -13.00 9.57
C HIS A 284 -15.20 -11.95 9.66
N LEU A 285 -16.26 -12.22 10.37
CA LEU A 285 -17.37 -11.29 10.55
C LEU A 285 -16.93 -9.97 11.18
N SER A 286 -16.06 -10.03 12.19
CA SER A 286 -15.56 -8.82 12.88
C SER A 286 -14.76 -7.87 11.98
N GLN A 287 -14.16 -8.37 10.88
CA GLN A 287 -13.45 -7.53 9.90
C GLN A 287 -14.41 -6.65 9.09
N TRP A 288 -15.68 -7.05 8.96
CA TRP A 288 -16.70 -6.35 8.17
C TRP A 288 -17.73 -5.63 9.04
N ALA A 289 -17.79 -5.94 10.33
CA ALA A 289 -18.78 -5.39 11.25
C ALA A 289 -18.53 -3.93 11.62
N ASP A 290 -17.29 -3.47 11.57
CA ASP A 290 -16.93 -2.06 11.87
C ASP A 290 -16.72 -1.28 10.57
N GLY A 291 -17.76 -0.59 10.12
CA GLY A 291 -17.70 0.29 8.94
C GLY A 291 -16.76 1.49 9.12
N THR A 292 -16.27 1.76 10.32
CA THR A 292 -15.28 2.81 10.59
C THR A 292 -13.84 2.32 10.45
N TYR A 293 -13.61 1.04 10.29
CA TYR A 293 -12.28 0.42 10.25
C TYR A 293 -11.38 0.84 11.42
N ALA A 294 -11.96 0.92 12.62
CA ALA A 294 -11.30 1.42 13.84
C ALA A 294 -10.77 2.88 13.76
N SER A 295 -11.14 3.67 12.75
CA SER A 295 -10.69 5.05 12.61
C SER A 295 -11.15 5.93 13.79
N ARG A 296 -12.35 5.68 14.32
CA ARG A 296 -12.87 6.34 15.51
C ARG A 296 -11.95 6.12 16.72
N GLN A 297 -11.59 4.86 17.00
CA GLN A 297 -10.70 4.52 18.11
C GLN A 297 -9.30 5.11 17.93
N ALA A 298 -8.75 5.05 16.70
CA ALA A 298 -7.47 5.65 16.39
C ALA A 298 -7.47 7.16 16.61
N THR A 299 -8.54 7.86 16.20
CA THR A 299 -8.70 9.29 16.39
C THR A 299 -8.83 9.65 17.87
N LEU A 300 -9.64 8.92 18.64
CA LEU A 300 -9.80 9.13 20.08
C LEU A 300 -8.48 8.93 20.84
N ALA A 301 -7.72 7.91 20.49
CA ALA A 301 -6.40 7.66 21.08
C ALA A 301 -5.43 8.81 20.78
N THR A 302 -5.45 9.38 19.57
CA THR A 302 -4.59 10.48 19.16
C THR A 302 -4.92 11.78 19.90
N TYR A 303 -6.20 12.08 20.13
CA TYR A 303 -6.64 13.33 20.75
C TYR A 303 -6.89 13.23 22.26
N GLY A 304 -6.56 12.11 22.89
CA GLY A 304 -6.75 11.91 24.34
C GLY A 304 -8.21 12.02 24.78
N GLY A 305 -9.15 11.69 23.92
CA GLY A 305 -10.58 11.72 24.22
C GLY A 305 -11.15 13.13 24.41
N ARG A 306 -10.48 14.17 23.91
CA ARG A 306 -10.89 15.57 24.09
C ARG A 306 -12.13 15.99 23.31
N SER A 307 -12.57 15.20 22.34
CA SER A 307 -13.76 15.51 21.55
C SER A 307 -14.95 14.68 22.02
N ASP A 308 -15.92 15.32 22.67
CA ASP A 308 -17.16 14.66 23.09
C ASP A 308 -18.01 14.23 21.89
N PHE A 309 -17.93 14.97 20.79
CA PHE A 309 -18.56 14.61 19.51
C PHE A 309 -18.16 13.22 18.97
N LEU A 310 -16.94 12.77 19.23
CA LEU A 310 -16.46 11.46 18.77
C LEU A 310 -16.74 10.34 19.78
N LYS A 311 -17.29 10.65 20.96
CA LYS A 311 -17.65 9.67 21.99
C LYS A 311 -19.07 9.12 21.80
N GLU A 312 -19.96 9.89 21.18
CA GLU A 312 -21.32 9.51 20.80
C GLU A 312 -21.33 8.80 19.41
#